data_4562d536786f931188ecc5867d3d642b
#
_entry.id   4562d536786f931188ecc5867d3d642b
#
_cell.length_a   1.000
_cell.length_b   1.000
_cell.length_c   1.000
_cell.angle_alpha   90.00
_cell.angle_beta   90.00
_cell.angle_gamma   90.00
#
_symmetry.space_group_name_H-M   'P 1'
#
loop_
_entity.id
_entity.type
_entity.pdbx_description
1 polymer ?
#
loop_
_entity_poly.entity_id
_entity_poly.type
_entity_poly.pdbx_seq_one_letter_code
_entity_poly.pdbx_strand_id
1 'polypeptide(L)'
;FELLNYFNREKYSKNIMLKVLSDFENFAANNPEDLKGIAYKYQELDEHEKALSVYKKIIELRPNYLQSYRDLANTFLILKEYRNLWFTYNYFLDKSYKIEDNDIGEIMTSEIIAAYNLDKEDQGSRRKIKINNPNKNIESDVRIVFEWNTSEAEFILEFVNPNLITYT
;
A
#
# COMPACT_ATOMS: atom_id res chain seq x y z
N PHE A 1 -3.86 18.12 6.10
CA PHE A 1 -4.89 17.05 5.95
C PHE A 1 -6.21 17.38 6.65
N GLU A 2 -6.23 18.20 7.71
CA GLU A 2 -7.46 18.65 8.37
C GLU A 2 -8.43 19.33 7.39
N LEU A 3 -7.93 20.15 6.47
CA LEU A 3 -8.74 20.81 5.44
C LEU A 3 -9.46 19.80 4.54
N LEU A 4 -8.81 18.73 4.14
CA LEU A 4 -9.41 17.67 3.31
C LEU A 4 -10.44 16.87 4.09
N ASN A 5 -10.18 16.58 5.36
CA ASN A 5 -11.15 15.95 6.25
C ASN A 5 -12.37 16.84 6.46
N TYR A 6 -12.16 18.15 6.58
CA TYR A 6 -13.25 19.14 6.62
C TYR A 6 -14.09 19.09 5.33
N PHE A 7 -13.45 19.12 4.16
CA PHE A 7 -14.17 19.07 2.89
C PHE A 7 -14.98 17.78 2.72
N ASN A 8 -14.43 16.65 3.16
CA ASN A 8 -15.12 15.36 3.12
C ASN A 8 -16.35 15.38 4.06
N ARG A 9 -16.19 15.87 5.28
CA ARG A 9 -17.29 16.00 6.25
C ARG A 9 -18.40 16.92 5.76
N GLU A 10 -18.05 18.06 5.16
CA GLU A 10 -19.00 19.03 4.60
C GLU A 10 -19.49 18.64 3.19
N LYS A 11 -19.15 17.44 2.71
CA LYS A 11 -19.59 16.89 1.43
C LYS A 11 -19.27 17.76 0.22
N TYR A 12 -18.11 18.39 0.21
CA TYR A 12 -17.62 19.08 -0.98
C TYR A 12 -17.43 18.11 -2.14
N SER A 13 -17.55 18.60 -3.37
CA SER A 13 -17.39 17.76 -4.54
C SER A 13 -15.97 17.18 -4.64
N LYS A 14 -15.86 15.94 -5.12
CA LYS A 14 -14.58 15.27 -5.37
C LYS A 14 -13.62 16.14 -6.19
N ASN A 15 -14.12 16.88 -7.18
CA ASN A 15 -13.31 17.75 -8.03
C ASN A 15 -12.60 18.87 -7.25
N ILE A 16 -13.24 19.43 -6.23
CA ILE A 16 -12.62 20.44 -5.36
C ILE A 16 -11.51 19.81 -4.53
N MET A 17 -11.76 18.64 -3.95
CA MET A 17 -10.76 17.92 -3.17
C MET A 17 -9.54 17.53 -4.04
N LEU A 18 -9.76 17.08 -5.26
CA LEU A 18 -8.68 16.73 -6.19
C LEU A 18 -7.84 17.94 -6.60
N LYS A 19 -8.48 19.11 -6.78
CA LYS A 19 -7.73 20.33 -7.07
C LYS A 19 -6.84 20.73 -5.90
N VAL A 20 -7.39 20.71 -4.69
CA VAL A 20 -6.62 21.01 -3.47
C VAL A 20 -5.47 20.04 -3.27
N LEU A 21 -5.70 18.73 -3.50
CA LEU A 21 -4.63 17.71 -3.45
C LEU A 21 -3.53 17.98 -4.47
N SER A 22 -3.89 18.35 -5.69
CA SER A 22 -2.92 18.68 -6.74
C SER A 22 -2.06 19.91 -6.36
N ASP A 23 -2.68 20.91 -5.74
CA ASP A 23 -1.94 22.08 -5.26
C ASP A 23 -0.99 21.69 -4.11
N PHE A 24 -1.43 20.85 -3.17
CA PHE A 24 -0.56 20.30 -2.11
C PHE A 24 0.58 19.45 -2.66
N GLU A 25 0.35 18.66 -3.70
CA GLU A 25 1.39 17.86 -4.34
C GLU A 25 2.51 18.74 -4.90
N ASN A 26 2.16 19.90 -5.48
CA ASN A 26 3.15 20.86 -5.95
C ASN A 26 3.97 21.46 -4.79
N PHE A 27 3.34 21.77 -3.66
CA PHE A 27 4.03 22.23 -2.46
C PHE A 27 4.93 21.18 -1.85
N ALA A 28 4.46 19.95 -1.80
CA ALA A 28 5.15 18.80 -1.21
C ALA A 28 6.22 18.18 -2.13
N ALA A 29 6.49 18.77 -3.29
CA ALA A 29 7.23 18.14 -4.39
C ALA A 29 8.54 17.44 -4.01
N ASN A 30 9.21 17.88 -2.94
CA ASN A 30 10.48 17.34 -2.46
C ASN A 30 10.37 16.75 -1.05
N ASN A 31 9.18 16.62 -0.48
CA ASN A 31 8.97 16.04 0.85
C ASN A 31 8.24 14.69 0.72
N PRO A 32 8.96 13.54 0.86
CA PRO A 32 8.38 12.22 0.71
C PRO A 32 7.26 11.91 1.71
N GLU A 33 7.33 12.44 2.94
CA GLU A 33 6.30 12.19 3.96
C GLU A 33 4.99 12.88 3.61
N ASP A 34 5.06 14.14 3.18
CA ASP A 34 3.87 14.88 2.74
C ASP A 34 3.27 14.24 1.47
N LEU A 35 4.13 13.84 0.52
CA LEU A 35 3.72 13.12 -0.68
C LEU A 35 3.02 11.80 -0.35
N LYS A 36 3.51 11.06 0.65
CA LYS A 36 2.87 9.81 1.10
C LYS A 36 1.45 10.07 1.60
N GLY A 37 1.26 11.09 2.42
CA GLY A 37 -0.07 11.49 2.88
C GLY A 37 -1.00 11.88 1.71
N ILE A 38 -0.48 12.58 0.70
CA ILE A 38 -1.24 12.94 -0.51
C ILE A 38 -1.64 11.69 -1.30
N ALA A 39 -0.73 10.73 -1.46
CA ALA A 39 -1.02 9.48 -2.15
C ALA A 39 -2.14 8.70 -1.46
N TYR A 40 -2.14 8.62 -0.12
CA TYR A 40 -3.23 8.00 0.63
C TYR A 40 -4.56 8.72 0.43
N LYS A 41 -4.56 10.06 0.37
CA LYS A 41 -5.79 10.81 0.08
C LYS A 41 -6.31 10.59 -1.35
N TYR A 42 -5.42 10.43 -2.32
CA TYR A 42 -5.83 10.00 -3.66
C TYR A 42 -6.46 8.60 -3.65
N GLN A 43 -5.90 7.65 -2.88
CA GLN A 43 -6.48 6.31 -2.74
C GLN A 43 -7.85 6.34 -2.06
N GLU A 44 -8.04 7.14 -1.00
CA GLU A 44 -9.35 7.33 -0.35
C GLU A 44 -10.42 7.89 -1.31
N LEU A 45 -10.00 8.61 -2.33
CA LEU A 45 -10.87 9.15 -3.37
C LEU A 45 -10.99 8.24 -4.60
N ASP A 46 -10.51 7.00 -4.54
CA ASP A 46 -10.45 6.06 -5.67
C ASP A 46 -9.67 6.59 -6.90
N GLU A 47 -8.70 7.49 -6.67
CA GLU A 47 -7.81 8.04 -7.70
C GLU A 47 -6.47 7.29 -7.73
N HIS A 48 -6.53 5.98 -7.89
CA HIS A 48 -5.37 5.08 -7.77
C HIS A 48 -4.26 5.39 -8.77
N GLU A 49 -4.57 5.85 -9.97
CA GLU A 49 -3.56 6.26 -10.97
C GLU A 49 -2.78 7.50 -10.52
N LYS A 50 -3.44 8.45 -9.85
CA LYS A 50 -2.76 9.61 -9.28
C LYS A 50 -1.90 9.20 -8.08
N ALA A 51 -2.43 8.35 -7.19
CA ALA A 51 -1.65 7.79 -6.10
C ALA A 51 -0.39 7.07 -6.62
N LEU A 52 -0.53 6.27 -7.70
CA LEU A 52 0.57 5.58 -8.36
C LEU A 52 1.67 6.56 -8.82
N SER A 53 1.27 7.68 -9.43
CA SER A 53 2.21 8.73 -9.87
C SER A 53 3.00 9.31 -8.69
N VAL A 54 2.32 9.58 -7.58
CA VAL A 54 2.94 10.12 -6.37
C VAL A 54 3.88 9.10 -5.72
N TYR A 55 3.50 7.81 -5.64
CA TYR A 55 4.39 6.77 -5.10
C TYR A 55 5.66 6.57 -5.93
N LYS A 56 5.58 6.67 -7.25
CA LYS A 56 6.78 6.65 -8.11
C LYS A 56 7.74 7.79 -7.76
N LYS A 57 7.20 8.99 -7.56
CA LYS A 57 7.98 10.16 -7.15
C LYS A 57 8.63 9.98 -5.77
N ILE A 58 7.90 9.38 -4.81
CA ILE A 58 8.46 9.07 -3.49
C ILE A 58 9.65 8.12 -3.60
N ILE A 59 9.57 7.08 -4.45
CA ILE A 59 10.66 6.14 -4.68
C ILE A 59 11.89 6.84 -5.31
N GLU A 60 11.69 7.78 -6.22
CA GLU A 60 12.79 8.59 -6.77
C GLU A 60 13.50 9.41 -5.68
N LEU A 61 12.74 9.96 -4.73
CA LEU A 61 13.28 10.73 -3.62
C LEU A 61 13.93 9.87 -2.54
N ARG A 62 13.40 8.66 -2.30
CA ARG A 62 13.86 7.70 -1.27
C ARG A 62 13.98 6.28 -1.82
N PRO A 63 14.95 5.99 -2.69
CA PRO A 63 15.04 4.70 -3.38
C PRO A 63 15.38 3.50 -2.47
N ASN A 64 15.77 3.75 -1.22
CA ASN A 64 16.10 2.68 -0.25
C ASN A 64 15.02 2.49 0.82
N TYR A 65 13.90 3.20 0.74
CA TYR A 65 12.82 3.08 1.71
C TYR A 65 11.82 2.00 1.27
N LEU A 66 11.87 0.84 1.91
CA LEU A 66 11.15 -0.37 1.50
C LEU A 66 9.63 -0.22 1.50
N GLN A 67 9.08 0.54 2.45
CA GLN A 67 7.64 0.80 2.52
C GLN A 67 7.10 1.43 1.23
N SER A 68 7.87 2.31 0.56
CA SER A 68 7.43 2.94 -0.69
C SER A 68 7.22 1.93 -1.82
N TYR A 69 8.01 0.85 -1.86
CA TYR A 69 7.82 -0.22 -2.84
C TYR A 69 6.60 -1.06 -2.53
N ARG A 70 6.30 -1.27 -1.24
CA ARG A 70 5.07 -1.93 -0.81
C ARG A 70 3.84 -1.12 -1.23
N ASP A 71 3.81 0.17 -0.94
CA ASP A 71 2.71 1.08 -1.29
C ASP A 71 2.49 1.10 -2.81
N LEU A 72 3.59 1.16 -3.58
CA LEU A 72 3.55 1.08 -5.04
C LEU A 72 3.00 -0.27 -5.53
N ALA A 73 3.47 -1.38 -4.96
CA ALA A 73 3.02 -2.72 -5.34
C ALA A 73 1.53 -2.91 -5.05
N ASN A 74 1.06 -2.50 -3.89
CA ASN A 74 -0.35 -2.57 -3.51
C ASN A 74 -1.23 -1.73 -4.47
N THR A 75 -0.74 -0.57 -4.91
CA THR A 75 -1.46 0.24 -5.90
C THR A 75 -1.53 -0.46 -7.25
N PHE A 76 -0.45 -1.10 -7.73
CA PHE A 76 -0.47 -1.92 -8.94
C PHE A 76 -1.43 -3.11 -8.83
N LEU A 77 -1.52 -3.73 -7.64
CA LEU A 77 -2.46 -4.83 -7.41
C LEU A 77 -3.92 -4.37 -7.55
N ILE A 78 -4.28 -3.22 -6.96
CA ILE A 78 -5.61 -2.61 -7.09
C ILE A 78 -5.94 -2.33 -8.56
N LEU A 79 -4.99 -1.79 -9.31
CA LEU A 79 -5.13 -1.48 -10.74
C LEU A 79 -5.05 -2.72 -11.63
N LYS A 80 -4.80 -3.92 -11.07
CA LYS A 80 -4.58 -5.18 -11.79
C LYS A 80 -3.42 -5.13 -12.80
N GLU A 81 -2.47 -4.25 -12.55
CA GLU A 81 -1.25 -4.11 -13.35
C GLU A 81 -0.20 -5.15 -12.94
N TYR A 82 -0.52 -6.43 -13.07
CA TYR A 82 0.30 -7.55 -12.58
C TYR A 82 1.74 -7.53 -13.07
N ARG A 83 2.00 -7.09 -14.30
CA ARG A 83 3.36 -6.99 -14.82
C ARG A 83 4.23 -6.03 -14.01
N ASN A 84 3.69 -4.86 -13.68
CA ASN A 84 4.37 -3.84 -12.91
C ASN A 84 4.48 -4.23 -11.43
N LEU A 85 3.43 -4.85 -10.89
CA LEU A 85 3.43 -5.47 -9.56
C LEU A 85 4.62 -6.43 -9.40
N TRP A 86 4.77 -7.39 -10.33
CA TRP A 86 5.84 -8.38 -10.25
C TRP A 86 7.23 -7.78 -10.44
N PHE A 87 7.36 -6.77 -11.27
CA PHE A 87 8.61 -6.03 -11.40
C PHE A 87 8.99 -5.34 -10.08
N THR A 88 8.02 -4.73 -9.42
CA THR A 88 8.22 -4.04 -8.12
C THR A 88 8.60 -5.04 -7.02
N TYR A 89 7.92 -6.18 -6.92
CA TYR A 89 8.27 -7.21 -5.94
C TYR A 89 9.65 -7.82 -6.18
N ASN A 90 10.03 -8.09 -7.42
CA ASN A 90 11.36 -8.60 -7.72
C ASN A 90 12.45 -7.62 -7.33
N TYR A 91 12.24 -6.34 -7.61
CA TYR A 91 13.17 -5.29 -7.22
C TYR A 91 13.28 -5.16 -5.69
N PHE A 92 12.14 -5.25 -4.99
CA PHE A 92 12.13 -5.29 -3.53
C PHE A 92 12.90 -6.48 -2.97
N LEU A 93 12.64 -7.70 -3.47
CA LEU A 93 13.33 -8.91 -3.02
C LEU A 93 14.84 -8.83 -3.23
N ASP A 94 15.30 -8.28 -4.35
CA ASP A 94 16.74 -8.08 -4.61
C ASP A 94 17.36 -7.07 -3.62
N LYS A 95 16.61 -6.07 -3.21
CA LYS A 95 17.05 -5.07 -2.23
C LYS A 95 16.93 -5.53 -0.78
N SER A 96 15.89 -6.27 -0.42
CA SER A 96 15.61 -6.68 0.97
C SER A 96 16.71 -7.55 1.59
N TYR A 97 17.45 -8.29 0.79
CA TYR A 97 18.64 -9.04 1.26
C TYR A 97 19.77 -8.15 1.81
N LYS A 98 19.71 -6.85 1.57
CA LYS A 98 20.75 -5.88 1.96
C LYS A 98 20.33 -4.99 3.14
N ILE A 99 19.09 -5.12 3.61
CA ILE A 99 18.52 -4.25 4.64
C ILE A 99 17.98 -5.13 5.77
N GLU A 100 18.40 -4.86 7.00
CA GLU A 100 18.03 -5.62 8.21
C GLU A 100 16.60 -5.32 8.71
N ASP A 101 15.72 -4.80 7.88
CA ASP A 101 14.34 -4.47 8.25
C ASP A 101 13.43 -5.69 8.05
N ASN A 102 13.40 -6.57 9.05
CA ASN A 102 12.71 -7.85 8.99
C ASN A 102 11.18 -7.73 8.95
N ASP A 103 10.60 -6.71 9.58
CA ASP A 103 9.15 -6.60 9.76
C ASP A 103 8.42 -6.35 8.42
N ILE A 104 8.90 -5.41 7.62
CA ILE A 104 8.34 -5.13 6.28
C ILE A 104 8.53 -6.33 5.35
N GLY A 105 9.65 -7.05 5.46
CA GLY A 105 9.96 -8.22 4.67
C GLY A 105 8.93 -9.34 4.86
N GLU A 106 8.52 -9.61 6.09
CA GLU A 106 7.51 -10.63 6.39
C GLU A 106 6.12 -10.24 5.87
N ILE A 107 5.72 -8.98 6.05
CA ILE A 107 4.47 -8.45 5.54
C ILE A 107 4.44 -8.57 4.01
N MET A 108 5.47 -8.10 3.31
CA MET A 108 5.53 -8.17 1.86
C MET A 108 5.58 -9.61 1.34
N THR A 109 6.25 -10.53 2.04
CA THR A 109 6.25 -11.94 1.65
C THR A 109 4.84 -12.52 1.64
N SER A 110 4.04 -12.22 2.66
CA SER A 110 2.64 -12.67 2.71
C SER A 110 1.78 -12.01 1.63
N GLU A 111 2.03 -10.73 1.31
CA GLU A 111 1.36 -10.00 0.22
C GLU A 111 1.71 -10.57 -1.16
N ILE A 112 2.98 -10.92 -1.38
CA ILE A 112 3.44 -11.57 -2.62
C ILE A 112 2.69 -12.88 -2.83
N ILE A 113 2.53 -13.71 -1.79
CA ILE A 113 1.80 -14.98 -1.89
C ILE A 113 0.32 -14.74 -2.21
N ALA A 114 -0.33 -13.78 -1.53
CA ALA A 114 -1.71 -13.43 -1.80
C ALA A 114 -1.89 -12.90 -3.24
N ALA A 115 -1.02 -12.01 -3.70
CA ALA A 115 -1.03 -11.48 -5.06
C ALA A 115 -0.80 -12.57 -6.12
N TYR A 116 0.06 -13.56 -5.83
CA TYR A 116 0.27 -14.69 -6.73
C TYR A 116 -1.00 -15.53 -6.93
N ASN A 117 -1.77 -15.76 -5.87
CA ASN A 117 -3.02 -16.50 -5.97
C ASN A 117 -4.05 -15.72 -6.80
N LEU A 118 -4.15 -14.41 -6.62
CA LEU A 118 -5.05 -13.55 -7.40
C LEU A 118 -4.66 -13.48 -8.89
N ASP A 119 -3.37 -13.33 -9.22
CA ASP A 119 -2.88 -13.29 -10.61
C ASP A 119 -3.12 -14.65 -11.32
N LYS A 120 -3.03 -15.76 -10.58
CA LYS A 120 -3.32 -17.09 -11.11
C LYS A 120 -4.78 -17.25 -11.51
N GLU A 121 -5.70 -16.65 -10.79
CA GLU A 121 -7.13 -16.66 -11.09
C GLU A 121 -7.46 -15.79 -12.32
N ASP A 122 -6.79 -14.66 -12.48
CA ASP A 122 -7.04 -13.68 -13.54
C ASP A 122 -6.34 -14.01 -14.89
N GLN A 123 -5.62 -15.13 -14.98
CA GLN A 123 -4.99 -15.70 -16.20
C GLN A 123 -3.95 -14.80 -16.95
N GLY A 124 -3.40 -13.75 -16.35
CA GLY A 124 -2.75 -12.71 -17.15
C GLY A 124 -1.22 -12.79 -17.32
N SER A 125 -0.44 -13.19 -16.34
CA SER A 125 1.02 -12.96 -16.40
C SER A 125 1.84 -14.05 -15.72
N ARG A 126 1.93 -15.20 -16.35
CA ARG A 126 2.83 -16.30 -15.90
C ARG A 126 4.30 -15.91 -16.08
N ARG A 127 4.83 -15.00 -15.30
CA ARG A 127 6.27 -14.85 -15.13
C ARG A 127 6.71 -15.56 -13.86
N LYS A 128 7.68 -16.47 -14.01
CA LYS A 128 8.28 -17.28 -12.96
C LYS A 128 8.92 -16.38 -11.91
N ILE A 129 8.19 -16.08 -10.85
CA ILE A 129 8.80 -15.64 -9.61
C ILE A 129 9.36 -16.89 -8.96
N LYS A 130 10.66 -16.91 -8.68
CA LYS A 130 11.24 -17.90 -7.81
C LYS A 130 10.87 -17.58 -6.37
N ILE A 131 9.67 -17.90 -5.97
CA ILE A 131 9.32 -17.95 -4.55
C ILE A 131 9.91 -19.25 -4.01
N ASN A 132 10.92 -19.15 -3.15
CA ASN A 132 11.57 -20.29 -2.51
C ASN A 132 10.67 -20.92 -1.44
N ASN A 133 9.51 -21.31 -1.73
CA ASN A 133 8.57 -22.16 -1.04
C ASN A 133 7.11 -21.75 -1.34
N PRO A 134 6.58 -22.04 -2.54
CA PRO A 134 5.19 -21.67 -2.90
C PRO A 134 4.14 -22.51 -2.14
N ASN A 135 4.56 -23.48 -1.33
CA ASN A 135 3.67 -24.41 -0.62
C ASN A 135 3.25 -23.92 0.78
N LYS A 136 3.62 -22.71 1.19
CA LYS A 136 3.00 -22.12 2.37
C LYS A 136 1.64 -21.55 1.94
N ASN A 137 0.65 -22.43 1.83
CA ASN A 137 -0.76 -22.00 1.76
C ASN A 137 -1.02 -21.22 3.04
N ILE A 138 -0.99 -19.90 2.94
CA ILE A 138 -1.56 -19.04 3.96
C ILE A 138 -3.06 -19.04 3.65
N GLU A 139 -3.75 -20.11 4.03
CA GLU A 139 -5.20 -20.15 4.10
C GLU A 139 -5.60 -19.32 5.32
N SER A 140 -5.80 -18.04 5.13
CA SER A 140 -6.41 -17.18 6.13
C SER A 140 -7.71 -16.64 5.55
N ASP A 141 -8.82 -16.88 6.25
CA ASP A 141 -10.14 -16.38 5.86
C ASP A 141 -10.23 -14.85 5.96
N VAL A 142 -9.44 -14.26 6.87
CA VAL A 142 -9.38 -12.81 7.09
C VAL A 142 -7.94 -12.39 7.33
N ARG A 143 -7.53 -11.33 6.65
CA ARG A 143 -6.26 -10.64 6.91
C ARG A 143 -6.55 -9.17 7.20
N ILE A 144 -6.09 -8.70 8.35
CA ILE A 144 -6.22 -7.31 8.77
C ILE A 144 -4.82 -6.70 8.86
N VAL A 145 -4.61 -5.57 8.18
CA VAL A 145 -3.36 -4.82 8.23
C VAL A 145 -3.67 -3.42 8.75
N PHE A 146 -2.98 -3.05 9.83
CA PHE A 146 -3.05 -1.71 10.40
C PHE A 146 -1.81 -0.93 10.01
N GLU A 147 -2.00 0.26 9.48
CA GLU A 147 -0.92 1.17 9.14
C GLU A 147 -1.17 2.53 9.79
N TRP A 148 -0.12 3.10 10.34
CA TRP A 148 -0.16 4.45 10.91
C TRP A 148 1.15 5.18 10.64
N ASN A 149 1.11 6.49 10.67
CA ASN A 149 2.22 7.36 10.31
C ASN A 149 2.77 8.20 11.49
N THR A 150 2.42 7.83 12.71
CA THR A 150 2.91 8.49 13.93
C THR A 150 3.58 7.47 14.83
N SER A 151 4.62 7.91 15.57
CA SER A 151 5.33 7.06 16.53
C SER A 151 4.58 6.87 17.87
N GLU A 152 3.49 7.61 18.07
CA GLU A 152 2.77 7.66 19.36
C GLU A 152 1.36 7.05 19.27
N ALA A 153 1.07 6.30 18.22
CA ALA A 153 -0.24 5.66 18.06
C ALA A 153 -0.30 4.37 18.87
N GLU A 154 -1.30 4.27 19.74
CA GLU A 154 -1.66 3.05 20.46
C GLU A 154 -2.99 2.51 19.91
N PHE A 155 -3.05 1.21 19.66
CA PHE A 155 -4.24 0.54 19.15
C PHE A 155 -4.60 -0.63 20.04
N ILE A 156 -5.90 -0.79 20.32
CA ILE A 156 -6.45 -1.99 20.91
C ILE A 156 -7.23 -2.71 19.80
N LEU A 157 -6.87 -3.95 19.53
CA LEU A 157 -7.56 -4.79 18.58
C LEU A 157 -8.47 -5.74 19.32
N GLU A 158 -9.78 -5.59 19.13
CA GLU A 158 -10.78 -6.48 19.71
C GLU A 158 -11.44 -7.30 18.62
N PHE A 159 -11.45 -8.61 18.78
CA PHE A 159 -12.21 -9.51 17.95
C PHE A 159 -13.51 -9.89 18.64
N VAL A 160 -14.64 -9.54 18.06
CA VAL A 160 -15.95 -9.90 18.58
C VAL A 160 -16.58 -10.93 17.64
N ASN A 161 -16.82 -12.13 18.13
CA ASN A 161 -17.51 -13.14 17.34
C ASN A 161 -19.02 -12.84 17.22
N PRO A 162 -19.78 -13.54 16.33
CA PRO A 162 -21.22 -13.35 16.20
C PRO A 162 -22.03 -13.57 17.47
N ASN A 163 -21.46 -14.26 18.47
CA ASN A 163 -22.07 -14.46 19.78
C ASN A 163 -21.66 -13.40 20.81
N LEU A 164 -21.07 -12.28 20.38
CA LEU A 164 -20.60 -11.17 21.21
C LEU A 164 -19.54 -11.56 22.25
N ILE A 165 -18.75 -12.60 21.98
CA ILE A 165 -17.59 -12.95 22.79
C ILE A 165 -16.39 -12.17 22.25
N THR A 166 -15.77 -11.38 23.11
CA THR A 166 -14.58 -10.58 22.79
C THR A 166 -13.31 -11.36 23.09
N TYR A 167 -12.33 -11.29 22.19
CA TYR A 167 -10.98 -11.82 22.36
C TYR A 167 -10.01 -10.65 22.26
N THR A 168 -9.16 -10.46 23.24
CA THR A 168 -8.10 -9.43 23.30
C THR A 168 -6.73 -10.04 23.12
#